data_b9ea368ed8a5d76d09f503b46be54923
#
_entry.id   b9ea368ed8a5d76d09f503b46be54923
#
_cell.length_a   1.000
_cell.length_b   1.000
_cell.length_c   1.000
_cell.angle_alpha   90.00
_cell.angle_beta   90.00
_cell.angle_gamma   90.00
#
_symmetry.space_group_name_H-M   'P 1'
#
loop_
_entity.id
_entity.type
_entity.pdbx_description
1 polymer ?
#
loop_
_entity_poly.entity_id
_entity_poly.type
_entity_poly.pdbx_seq_one_letter_code
_entity_poly.pdbx_strand_id
1 'polypeptide(L)'
;NFVNASQLTPSDFGETDTTTGSWKPKAYTSTYGTNGFYLKFSDIATTSGSNAGLGKDFSGNANYFNTNNISVTAGTTYDAMIDSPTLTSATVANYAVLNPLKMPAPASVSYTNGNLSVSCGNGNQTPALATIYPSSGKWYWEVIWTSGSYARIGVQNTNVASTDFAADTAGWRWESNTGNIYNGSTLATVSTYATNDVLGFCLDCDAGKLYVSKNGTWQNSAVPESGTGAVATNIPTSTLMSPAVATGSGVSVFAFNAGQRPFTYTPPTGFVRLNTFNLPTPTIGATAATTANKYMDVSLYTGNGTS
;
A
#
# COMPACT_ATOMS: atom_id res chain seq x y z
N ASN A 1 -15.58 9.87 17.87
CA ASN A 1 -16.49 10.01 19.02
C ASN A 1 -17.21 11.35 18.95
N PHE A 2 -18.50 11.35 19.27
CA PHE A 2 -19.26 12.56 19.59
C PHE A 2 -19.86 12.37 20.98
N VAL A 3 -19.62 13.32 21.89
CA VAL A 3 -20.17 13.30 23.26
C VAL A 3 -21.13 14.48 23.40
N ASN A 4 -22.37 14.17 23.70
CA ASN A 4 -23.43 15.15 23.77
C ASN A 4 -23.43 15.86 25.14
N ALA A 5 -23.56 17.18 25.11
CA ALA A 5 -23.71 18.04 26.29
C ALA A 5 -22.53 17.98 27.30
N SER A 6 -21.33 17.71 26.85
CA SER A 6 -20.12 17.69 27.69
C SER A 6 -18.99 18.49 27.04
N GLN A 7 -18.29 19.28 27.83
CA GLN A 7 -17.02 19.88 27.45
C GLN A 7 -15.90 18.94 27.89
N LEU A 8 -15.11 18.46 26.94
CA LEU A 8 -14.05 17.48 27.17
C LEU A 8 -12.67 18.10 26.89
N THR A 9 -11.66 17.47 27.43
CA THR A 9 -10.27 17.86 27.28
C THR A 9 -9.49 16.81 26.50
N PRO A 10 -8.29 17.10 26.00
CA PRO A 10 -7.46 16.08 25.32
C PRO A 10 -7.17 14.85 26.19
N SER A 11 -7.12 15.00 27.52
CA SER A 11 -6.87 13.91 28.47
C SER A 11 -8.03 12.90 28.55
N ASP A 12 -9.22 13.25 28.06
CA ASP A 12 -10.35 12.31 27.96
C ASP A 12 -10.15 11.30 26.82
N PHE A 13 -9.34 11.65 25.79
CA PHE A 13 -9.13 10.86 24.58
C PHE A 13 -7.69 10.40 24.39
N GLY A 14 -6.78 10.78 25.27
CA GLY A 14 -5.38 10.38 25.17
C GLY A 14 -4.65 10.51 26.49
N GLU A 15 -3.45 10.02 26.50
CA GLU A 15 -2.53 10.02 27.63
C GLU A 15 -1.08 10.08 27.15
N THR A 16 -0.18 10.52 28.03
CA THR A 16 1.26 10.46 27.75
C THR A 16 1.77 9.05 28.04
N ASP A 17 2.39 8.43 27.05
CA ASP A 17 3.09 7.16 27.21
C ASP A 17 4.27 7.36 28.15
N THR A 18 4.30 6.62 29.25
CA THR A 18 5.34 6.77 30.29
C THR A 18 6.71 6.28 29.84
N THR A 19 6.79 5.47 28.79
CA THR A 19 8.04 4.94 28.27
C THR A 19 8.69 5.88 27.25
N THR A 20 7.86 6.45 26.38
CA THR A 20 8.35 7.28 25.24
C THR A 20 8.19 8.77 25.48
N GLY A 21 7.37 9.18 26.44
CA GLY A 21 6.98 10.58 26.64
C GLY A 21 6.01 11.11 25.59
N SER A 22 5.63 10.31 24.61
CA SER A 22 4.75 10.70 23.51
C SER A 22 3.28 10.60 23.93
N TRP A 23 2.47 11.55 23.46
CA TRP A 23 1.03 11.45 23.61
C TRP A 23 0.47 10.33 22.73
N LYS A 24 -0.39 9.48 23.28
CA LYS A 24 -1.07 8.39 22.58
C LYS A 24 -2.59 8.45 22.81
N PRO A 25 -3.41 8.04 21.84
CA PRO A 25 -4.85 7.94 22.01
C PRO A 25 -5.22 6.88 23.06
N LYS A 26 -6.29 7.13 23.83
CA LYS A 26 -6.95 6.14 24.67
C LYS A 26 -8.44 6.09 24.41
N ALA A 27 -9.06 4.97 24.78
CA ALA A 27 -10.50 4.83 24.67
C ALA A 27 -11.22 5.78 25.63
N TYR A 28 -12.24 6.46 25.14
CA TYR A 28 -13.17 7.21 25.99
C TYR A 28 -14.10 6.23 26.72
N THR A 29 -14.17 6.30 28.05
CA THR A 29 -14.88 5.32 28.89
C THR A 29 -16.06 5.92 29.66
N SER A 30 -16.27 7.23 29.57
CA SER A 30 -17.39 7.89 30.24
C SER A 30 -18.67 7.87 29.37
N THR A 31 -19.75 8.42 29.85
CA THR A 31 -21.04 8.44 29.16
C THR A 31 -21.02 9.36 27.95
N TYR A 32 -21.64 8.93 26.86
CA TYR A 32 -21.72 9.71 25.62
C TYR A 32 -22.87 10.72 25.60
N GLY A 33 -23.79 10.68 26.58
CA GLY A 33 -25.04 11.46 26.56
C GLY A 33 -26.02 10.92 25.51
N THR A 34 -27.28 11.36 25.57
CA THR A 34 -28.41 10.78 24.82
C THR A 34 -28.17 10.76 23.29
N ASN A 35 -27.62 11.85 22.75
CA ASN A 35 -27.36 11.97 21.30
C ASN A 35 -25.91 11.67 20.93
N GLY A 36 -25.07 11.22 21.88
CA GLY A 36 -23.70 10.88 21.65
C GLY A 36 -23.54 9.55 20.94
N PHE A 37 -22.45 9.39 20.19
CA PHE A 37 -22.16 8.15 19.46
C PHE A 37 -20.66 7.89 19.37
N TYR A 38 -20.32 6.61 19.14
CA TYR A 38 -18.97 6.16 18.86
C TYR A 38 -18.95 5.21 17.66
N LEU A 39 -18.46 5.68 16.53
CA LEU A 39 -18.30 4.88 15.31
C LEU A 39 -16.87 4.38 15.24
N LYS A 40 -16.67 3.07 15.23
CA LYS A 40 -15.35 2.41 15.07
C LYS A 40 -15.00 2.14 13.63
N PHE A 41 -16.03 2.06 12.75
CA PHE A 41 -15.86 1.62 11.36
C PHE A 41 -15.16 0.25 11.23
N SER A 42 -15.32 -0.61 12.25
CA SER A 42 -14.67 -1.92 12.31
C SER A 42 -15.48 -3.04 11.68
N ASP A 43 -16.76 -2.80 11.40
CA ASP A 43 -17.65 -3.72 10.72
C ASP A 43 -17.81 -3.26 9.26
N ILE A 44 -17.58 -4.15 8.31
CA ILE A 44 -17.65 -3.85 6.87
C ILE A 44 -19.03 -4.10 6.26
N ALA A 45 -19.99 -4.64 7.03
CA ALA A 45 -21.34 -4.86 6.52
C ALA A 45 -22.03 -3.52 6.22
N THR A 46 -22.66 -3.40 5.07
CA THR A 46 -23.39 -2.21 4.65
C THR A 46 -24.87 -2.27 5.05
N THR A 47 -25.16 -2.91 6.19
CA THR A 47 -26.53 -3.00 6.72
C THR A 47 -27.04 -1.61 7.12
N SER A 48 -28.18 -1.22 6.56
CA SER A 48 -28.87 0.03 6.88
C SER A 48 -30.14 -0.23 7.72
N GLY A 49 -30.60 0.76 8.46
CA GLY A 49 -31.82 0.69 9.24
C GLY A 49 -31.69 -0.05 10.58
N SER A 50 -30.47 -0.41 11.01
CA SER A 50 -30.21 -1.08 12.28
C SER A 50 -28.84 -0.73 12.84
N ASN A 51 -28.64 -0.90 14.16
CA ASN A 51 -27.32 -0.73 14.78
C ASN A 51 -26.39 -1.93 14.49
N ALA A 52 -26.21 -2.23 13.22
CA ALA A 52 -25.34 -3.28 12.72
C ALA A 52 -24.54 -2.77 11.50
N GLY A 53 -23.37 -3.32 11.28
CA GLY A 53 -22.52 -2.96 10.16
C GLY A 53 -21.69 -1.68 10.35
N LEU A 54 -21.29 -1.09 9.23
CA LEU A 54 -20.32 0.01 9.17
C LEU A 54 -20.73 1.25 9.97
N GLY A 55 -22.04 1.55 10.00
CA GLY A 55 -22.61 2.68 10.75
C GLY A 55 -22.96 2.37 12.20
N LYS A 56 -22.52 1.23 12.76
CA LYS A 56 -22.80 0.82 14.13
C LYS A 56 -22.24 1.80 15.14
N ASP A 57 -23.09 2.17 16.10
CA ASP A 57 -22.71 2.95 17.27
C ASP A 57 -22.30 2.02 18.43
N PHE A 58 -21.08 2.23 18.93
CA PHE A 58 -20.50 1.49 20.05
C PHE A 58 -20.57 2.26 21.38
N SER A 59 -21.28 3.39 21.43
CA SER A 59 -21.45 4.18 22.67
C SER A 59 -22.41 3.54 23.68
N GLY A 60 -23.24 2.60 23.22
CA GLY A 60 -24.35 2.03 24.00
C GLY A 60 -25.69 2.69 23.73
N ASN A 61 -25.74 3.84 23.05
CA ASN A 61 -26.97 4.60 22.77
C ASN A 61 -27.72 4.09 21.53
N ALA A 62 -27.12 3.26 20.69
CA ALA A 62 -27.65 2.80 19.41
C ALA A 62 -27.98 3.95 18.43
N ASN A 63 -27.26 5.07 18.48
CA ASN A 63 -27.36 6.19 17.55
C ASN A 63 -26.57 5.87 16.28
N TYR A 64 -27.04 4.88 15.51
CA TYR A 64 -26.36 4.38 14.31
C TYR A 64 -26.54 5.29 13.09
N PHE A 65 -25.65 5.10 12.12
CA PHE A 65 -25.69 5.78 10.83
C PHE A 65 -25.98 4.78 9.71
N ASN A 66 -26.81 5.19 8.76
CA ASN A 66 -27.05 4.42 7.55
C ASN A 66 -25.89 4.62 6.57
N THR A 67 -25.47 3.53 5.93
CA THR A 67 -24.51 3.60 4.83
C THR A 67 -25.23 4.01 3.54
N ASN A 68 -24.59 4.84 2.73
CA ASN A 68 -25.08 5.24 1.42
C ASN A 68 -23.90 5.33 0.45
N ASN A 69 -24.05 4.73 -0.73
CA ASN A 69 -23.02 4.69 -1.77
C ASN A 69 -21.67 4.10 -1.33
N ILE A 70 -21.69 3.14 -0.39
CA ILE A 70 -20.52 2.41 0.05
C ILE A 70 -20.52 1.01 -0.57
N SER A 71 -19.45 0.66 -1.27
CA SER A 71 -19.26 -0.65 -1.90
C SER A 71 -18.35 -1.53 -1.03
N VAL A 72 -18.84 -2.75 -0.74
CA VAL A 72 -18.03 -3.83 -0.13
C VAL A 72 -17.87 -5.01 -1.09
N THR A 73 -18.17 -4.80 -2.36
CA THR A 73 -17.88 -5.77 -3.41
C THR A 73 -16.42 -5.68 -3.81
N ALA A 74 -15.71 -6.81 -3.81
CA ALA A 74 -14.31 -6.87 -4.20
C ALA A 74 -14.11 -6.26 -5.59
N GLY A 75 -13.06 -5.44 -5.73
CA GLY A 75 -12.76 -4.73 -6.97
C GLY A 75 -12.24 -3.31 -6.73
N THR A 76 -12.23 -2.49 -7.77
CA THR A 76 -11.69 -1.12 -7.73
C THR A 76 -12.52 -0.14 -6.91
N THR A 77 -13.79 -0.44 -6.66
CA THR A 77 -14.75 0.40 -5.92
C THR A 77 -14.96 -0.05 -4.47
N TYR A 78 -14.08 -0.91 -3.95
CA TYR A 78 -14.18 -1.40 -2.57
C TYR A 78 -13.80 -0.29 -1.58
N ASP A 79 -14.73 0.07 -0.67
CA ASP A 79 -14.57 1.22 0.23
C ASP A 79 -14.17 0.83 1.67
N ALA A 80 -14.38 -0.43 2.08
CA ALA A 80 -14.07 -0.88 3.43
C ALA A 80 -12.63 -1.41 3.53
N MET A 81 -11.65 -0.53 3.36
CA MET A 81 -10.24 -0.90 3.40
C MET A 81 -9.76 -1.16 4.81
N ILE A 82 -8.85 -2.13 4.95
CA ILE A 82 -8.22 -2.51 6.22
C ILE A 82 -6.91 -1.74 6.47
N ASP A 83 -6.69 -0.66 5.74
CA ASP A 83 -5.57 0.25 5.91
C ASP A 83 -5.68 1.03 7.23
N SER A 84 -4.60 1.04 7.99
CA SER A 84 -4.54 1.72 9.30
C SER A 84 -3.12 2.24 9.52
N PRO A 85 -2.94 3.45 10.10
CA PRO A 85 -1.61 3.96 10.43
C PRO A 85 -0.93 3.16 11.56
N THR A 86 -1.65 2.26 12.23
CA THR A 86 -1.14 1.45 13.34
C THR A 86 -0.72 0.07 12.88
N LEU A 87 0.36 -0.46 13.47
CA LEU A 87 0.85 -1.83 13.30
C LEU A 87 0.06 -2.78 14.21
N THR A 88 -1.09 -3.27 13.75
CA THR A 88 -1.96 -4.13 14.56
C THR A 88 -1.78 -5.61 14.22
N SER A 89 -1.75 -5.96 12.94
CA SER A 89 -1.61 -7.34 12.46
C SER A 89 -1.15 -7.36 11.00
N ALA A 90 -0.85 -8.56 10.48
CA ALA A 90 -0.52 -8.74 9.07
C ALA A 90 -1.62 -8.29 8.09
N THR A 91 -2.84 -8.10 8.57
CA THR A 91 -3.99 -7.68 7.77
C THR A 91 -4.51 -6.29 8.15
N VAL A 92 -4.14 -5.74 9.32
CA VAL A 92 -4.54 -4.40 9.77
C VAL A 92 -3.26 -3.61 10.07
N ALA A 93 -2.79 -2.90 9.07
CA ALA A 93 -1.53 -2.15 9.09
C ALA A 93 -1.59 -1.04 8.03
N ASN A 94 -0.54 -0.24 7.92
CA ASN A 94 -0.41 0.75 6.86
C ASN A 94 0.06 0.09 5.56
N TYR A 95 -0.77 0.14 4.54
CA TYR A 95 -0.53 -0.49 3.24
C TYR A 95 0.20 0.44 2.27
N ALA A 96 0.91 -0.15 1.32
CA ALA A 96 1.48 0.61 0.22
C ALA A 96 0.38 1.24 -0.65
N VAL A 97 0.57 2.50 -0.98
CA VAL A 97 -0.19 3.23 -2.00
C VAL A 97 0.79 3.77 -3.04
N LEU A 98 0.30 4.31 -4.15
CA LEU A 98 1.16 4.97 -5.13
C LEU A 98 1.64 6.32 -4.58
N ASN A 99 2.91 6.68 -4.82
CA ASN A 99 3.59 7.80 -4.17
C ASN A 99 3.68 9.02 -5.11
N PRO A 100 2.86 10.06 -4.92
CA PRO A 100 2.92 11.26 -5.73
C PRO A 100 4.19 12.09 -5.52
N LEU A 101 4.92 11.86 -4.41
CA LEU A 101 6.11 12.63 -4.04
C LEU A 101 7.41 12.05 -4.61
N LYS A 102 7.39 10.79 -5.08
CA LYS A 102 8.60 10.12 -5.58
C LYS A 102 8.87 10.40 -7.05
N MET A 103 7.88 10.87 -7.80
CA MET A 103 8.09 11.21 -9.20
C MET A 103 8.67 12.61 -9.34
N PRO A 104 9.73 12.81 -10.17
CA PRO A 104 9.97 14.12 -10.74
C PRO A 104 8.72 14.45 -11.57
N ALA A 105 7.93 15.39 -11.09
CA ALA A 105 6.60 15.68 -11.60
C ALA A 105 6.60 16.00 -13.10
N PRO A 106 6.10 15.13 -13.96
CA PRO A 106 5.63 15.58 -15.25
C PRO A 106 4.17 16.03 -15.10
N ALA A 107 3.82 17.09 -15.78
CA ALA A 107 2.50 17.73 -15.73
C ALA A 107 1.32 16.83 -16.17
N SER A 108 1.55 15.54 -16.38
CA SER A 108 0.59 14.60 -16.96
C SER A 108 0.31 13.35 -16.10
N VAL A 109 0.63 13.38 -14.81
CA VAL A 109 0.30 12.29 -13.88
C VAL A 109 -0.63 12.79 -12.80
N SER A 110 -1.75 12.09 -12.58
CA SER A 110 -2.70 12.40 -11.53
C SER A 110 -3.05 11.16 -10.70
N TYR A 111 -3.22 11.35 -9.40
CA TYR A 111 -3.56 10.31 -8.45
C TYR A 111 -4.96 10.53 -7.90
N THR A 112 -5.73 9.46 -7.73
CA THR A 112 -7.09 9.45 -7.20
C THR A 112 -7.29 8.25 -6.27
N ASN A 113 -8.47 8.14 -5.65
CA ASN A 113 -8.83 7.04 -4.74
C ASN A 113 -7.81 6.83 -3.61
N GLY A 114 -7.42 7.88 -2.91
CA GLY A 114 -6.39 7.74 -1.86
C GLY A 114 -5.05 7.24 -2.39
N ASN A 115 -4.67 7.64 -3.61
CA ASN A 115 -3.47 7.19 -4.32
C ASN A 115 -3.47 5.70 -4.70
N LEU A 116 -4.64 5.06 -4.76
CA LEU A 116 -4.79 3.70 -5.27
C LEU A 116 -5.05 3.65 -6.77
N SER A 117 -5.29 4.79 -7.39
CA SER A 117 -5.42 4.92 -8.84
C SER A 117 -4.49 6.01 -9.35
N VAL A 118 -3.88 5.76 -10.52
CA VAL A 118 -3.02 6.74 -11.19
C VAL A 118 -3.34 6.80 -12.68
N SER A 119 -3.41 8.01 -13.21
CA SER A 119 -3.42 8.29 -14.64
C SER A 119 -2.03 8.75 -15.06
N CYS A 120 -1.36 7.98 -15.90
CA CYS A 120 -0.08 8.30 -16.49
C CYS A 120 -0.30 8.86 -17.90
N GLY A 121 0.09 10.12 -18.10
CA GLY A 121 -0.16 10.83 -19.36
C GLY A 121 0.84 10.57 -20.46
N ASN A 122 0.51 11.00 -21.65
CA ASN A 122 1.26 10.77 -22.88
C ASN A 122 2.70 11.33 -22.81
N GLY A 123 3.64 10.54 -23.33
CA GLY A 123 5.06 10.92 -23.41
C GLY A 123 5.83 10.74 -22.09
N ASN A 124 5.13 10.36 -21.01
CA ASN A 124 5.78 10.13 -19.75
C ASN A 124 5.99 8.65 -19.48
N GLN A 125 7.20 8.19 -19.69
CA GLN A 125 7.63 6.81 -19.39
C GLN A 125 8.15 6.67 -17.94
N THR A 126 8.11 7.74 -17.15
CA THR A 126 8.47 7.71 -15.73
C THR A 126 7.46 6.88 -14.96
N PRO A 127 7.89 5.88 -14.21
CA PRO A 127 6.97 5.01 -13.49
C PRO A 127 6.38 5.71 -12.25
N ALA A 128 5.09 5.53 -12.04
CA ALA A 128 4.49 5.77 -10.74
C ALA A 128 4.89 4.62 -9.81
N LEU A 129 5.51 4.95 -8.68
CA LEU A 129 6.04 4.01 -7.70
C LEU A 129 5.12 3.91 -6.48
N ALA A 130 5.19 2.81 -5.74
CA ALA A 130 4.49 2.67 -4.47
C ALA A 130 5.23 3.43 -3.34
N THR A 131 4.65 3.45 -2.12
CA THR A 131 5.23 4.10 -0.92
C THR A 131 6.11 3.17 -0.10
N ILE A 132 6.00 1.85 -0.29
CA ILE A 132 6.80 0.84 0.44
C ILE A 132 7.75 0.16 -0.54
N TYR A 133 9.03 0.11 -0.18
CA TYR A 133 10.12 -0.42 -0.99
C TYR A 133 10.84 -1.54 -0.25
N PRO A 134 10.37 -2.80 -0.33
CA PRO A 134 11.06 -3.91 0.33
C PRO A 134 12.41 -4.20 -0.33
N SER A 135 13.38 -4.64 0.49
CA SER A 135 14.69 -5.14 0.06
C SER A 135 14.93 -6.60 0.45
N SER A 136 13.99 -7.21 1.16
CA SER A 136 14.01 -8.61 1.57
C SER A 136 12.59 -9.15 1.67
N GLY A 137 12.43 -10.47 1.79
CA GLY A 137 11.14 -11.14 1.91
C GLY A 137 10.43 -11.35 0.57
N LYS A 138 9.20 -11.89 0.66
CA LYS A 138 8.37 -12.29 -0.48
C LYS A 138 7.05 -11.56 -0.47
N TRP A 139 6.75 -10.83 -1.52
CA TRP A 139 5.68 -9.85 -1.57
C TRP A 139 4.71 -10.12 -2.70
N TYR A 140 3.41 -9.85 -2.46
CA TYR A 140 2.36 -9.96 -3.46
C TYR A 140 1.53 -8.68 -3.51
N TRP A 141 1.17 -8.26 -4.73
CA TRP A 141 0.21 -7.19 -5.00
C TRP A 141 -0.49 -7.43 -6.35
N GLU A 142 -1.58 -6.72 -6.56
CA GLU A 142 -2.32 -6.74 -7.83
C GLU A 142 -2.36 -5.35 -8.46
N VAL A 143 -2.39 -5.33 -9.80
CA VAL A 143 -2.63 -4.12 -10.60
C VAL A 143 -3.68 -4.43 -11.63
N ILE A 144 -4.64 -3.52 -11.82
CA ILE A 144 -5.59 -3.54 -12.93
C ILE A 144 -5.26 -2.36 -13.84
N TRP A 145 -5.05 -2.63 -15.11
CA TRP A 145 -5.00 -1.59 -16.13
C TRP A 145 -6.41 -1.27 -16.57
N THR A 146 -6.96 -0.12 -16.11
CA THR A 146 -8.39 0.19 -16.28
C THR A 146 -8.70 0.85 -17.61
N SER A 147 -7.76 1.59 -18.17
CA SER A 147 -7.90 2.19 -19.52
C SER A 147 -6.56 2.60 -20.10
N GLY A 148 -6.50 2.70 -21.42
CA GLY A 148 -5.32 3.14 -22.16
C GLY A 148 -5.03 2.30 -23.39
N SER A 149 -3.93 2.61 -24.08
CA SER A 149 -3.52 1.93 -25.33
C SER A 149 -2.25 1.11 -25.19
N TYR A 150 -1.39 1.43 -24.21
CA TYR A 150 -0.14 0.71 -23.97
C TYR A 150 0.32 0.88 -22.53
N ALA A 151 0.38 -0.20 -21.80
CA ALA A 151 0.78 -0.22 -20.40
C ALA A 151 2.11 -0.95 -20.16
N ARG A 152 2.85 -0.51 -19.17
CA ARG A 152 4.06 -1.13 -18.63
C ARG A 152 3.90 -1.25 -17.12
N ILE A 153 3.98 -2.46 -16.60
CA ILE A 153 3.77 -2.74 -15.17
C ILE A 153 4.87 -3.67 -14.68
N GLY A 154 5.38 -3.43 -13.48
CA GLY A 154 6.43 -4.29 -12.92
C GLY A 154 7.02 -3.75 -11.63
N VAL A 155 8.35 -3.75 -11.54
CA VAL A 155 9.12 -3.28 -10.38
C VAL A 155 10.27 -2.37 -10.80
N GLN A 156 10.62 -1.43 -9.92
CA GLN A 156 11.69 -0.46 -10.13
C GLN A 156 12.65 -0.45 -8.92
N ASN A 157 13.94 -0.44 -9.19
CA ASN A 157 14.95 -0.14 -8.20
C ASN A 157 14.88 1.34 -7.82
N THR A 158 14.61 1.64 -6.56
CA THR A 158 14.40 3.02 -6.08
C THR A 158 15.69 3.77 -5.76
N ASN A 159 16.83 3.09 -5.72
CA ASN A 159 18.15 3.71 -5.53
C ASN A 159 18.67 4.39 -6.80
N VAL A 160 18.05 4.11 -7.94
CA VAL A 160 18.38 4.73 -9.22
C VAL A 160 17.34 5.80 -9.55
N ALA A 161 17.80 7.01 -9.79
CA ALA A 161 16.92 8.09 -10.27
C ALA A 161 16.61 7.84 -11.76
N SER A 162 15.61 7.03 -12.03
CA SER A 162 15.15 6.75 -13.38
C SER A 162 13.94 7.61 -13.73
N THR A 163 14.02 8.24 -14.89
CA THR A 163 12.90 8.97 -15.51
C THR A 163 12.30 8.21 -16.69
N ASP A 164 12.86 7.08 -17.06
CA ASP A 164 12.41 6.30 -18.22
C ASP A 164 12.36 4.80 -17.92
N PHE A 165 11.17 4.34 -17.53
CA PHE A 165 10.91 2.91 -17.29
C PHE A 165 11.08 2.04 -18.57
N ALA A 166 11.17 2.67 -19.73
CA ALA A 166 11.35 1.98 -21.00
C ALA A 166 12.80 1.71 -21.36
N ALA A 167 13.69 2.66 -21.09
CA ALA A 167 15.11 2.57 -21.49
C ALA A 167 16.02 2.05 -20.38
N ASP A 168 15.53 2.12 -19.11
CA ASP A 168 16.34 1.88 -17.94
C ASP A 168 16.48 0.40 -17.60
N THR A 169 17.69 -0.01 -17.21
CA THR A 169 17.99 -1.33 -16.63
C THR A 169 17.68 -1.42 -15.14
N ALA A 170 17.22 -0.35 -14.52
CA ALA A 170 16.77 -0.33 -13.12
C ALA A 170 15.32 -0.80 -12.96
N GLY A 171 14.59 -0.99 -14.05
CA GLY A 171 13.19 -1.44 -14.06
C GLY A 171 13.00 -2.80 -14.73
N TRP A 172 12.18 -3.65 -14.12
CA TRP A 172 11.69 -4.90 -14.71
C TRP A 172 10.22 -4.73 -15.00
N ARG A 173 9.84 -4.77 -16.26
CA ARG A 173 8.48 -4.46 -16.69
C ARG A 173 7.88 -5.51 -17.61
N TRP A 174 6.59 -5.70 -17.48
CA TRP A 174 5.76 -6.46 -18.41
C TRP A 174 5.05 -5.48 -19.35
N GLU A 175 5.17 -5.68 -20.65
CA GLU A 175 4.60 -4.83 -21.68
C GLU A 175 3.29 -5.41 -22.21
N SER A 176 2.23 -4.60 -22.25
CA SER A 176 0.87 -5.06 -22.60
C SER A 176 0.75 -5.58 -24.02
N ASN A 177 1.43 -4.92 -24.97
CA ASN A 177 1.27 -5.18 -26.42
C ASN A 177 2.17 -6.31 -26.95
N THR A 178 3.28 -6.59 -26.32
CA THR A 178 4.25 -7.60 -26.76
C THR A 178 4.26 -8.86 -25.88
N GLY A 179 3.81 -8.72 -24.62
CA GLY A 179 3.99 -9.75 -23.60
C GLY A 179 5.44 -9.86 -23.11
N ASN A 180 6.33 -8.98 -23.54
CA ASN A 180 7.73 -9.03 -23.13
C ASN A 180 7.91 -8.63 -21.67
N ILE A 181 8.70 -9.39 -20.95
CA ILE A 181 9.33 -8.99 -19.69
C ILE A 181 10.70 -8.41 -20.05
N TYR A 182 10.93 -7.17 -19.70
CA TYR A 182 12.08 -6.42 -20.19
C TYR A 182 12.88 -5.78 -19.06
N ASN A 183 14.21 -5.86 -19.17
CA ASN A 183 15.19 -5.13 -18.36
C ASN A 183 16.47 -4.98 -19.21
N GLY A 184 16.62 -3.86 -19.92
CA GLY A 184 17.70 -3.66 -20.91
C GLY A 184 17.61 -4.57 -22.13
N SER A 185 17.07 -5.76 -21.97
CA SER A 185 16.76 -6.74 -23.03
C SER A 185 15.50 -7.53 -22.64
N THR A 186 14.92 -8.27 -23.58
CA THR A 186 13.83 -9.20 -23.29
C THR A 186 14.35 -10.39 -22.49
N LEU A 187 13.80 -10.58 -21.29
CA LEU A 187 14.12 -11.69 -20.39
C LEU A 187 13.23 -12.90 -20.62
N ALA A 188 11.95 -12.65 -20.91
CA ALA A 188 10.94 -13.64 -21.22
C ALA A 188 9.86 -13.02 -22.10
N THR A 189 9.12 -13.85 -22.84
CA THR A 189 7.89 -13.44 -23.52
C THR A 189 6.76 -14.30 -22.99
N VAL A 190 5.73 -13.65 -22.45
CA VAL A 190 4.55 -14.27 -21.86
C VAL A 190 3.28 -13.73 -22.52
N SER A 191 2.10 -14.03 -22.00
CA SER A 191 0.85 -13.52 -22.59
C SER A 191 0.81 -12.00 -22.60
N THR A 192 0.24 -11.41 -23.63
CA THR A 192 -0.17 -10.01 -23.65
C THR A 192 -1.34 -9.83 -22.66
N TYR A 193 -1.55 -8.59 -22.20
CA TYR A 193 -2.69 -8.27 -21.35
C TYR A 193 -3.46 -7.05 -21.88
N ALA A 194 -4.72 -6.96 -21.52
CA ALA A 194 -5.65 -5.93 -21.95
C ALA A 194 -6.22 -5.17 -20.74
N THR A 195 -6.98 -4.12 -21.02
CA THR A 195 -7.72 -3.38 -20.00
C THR A 195 -8.69 -4.30 -19.26
N ASN A 196 -8.77 -4.07 -17.93
CA ASN A 196 -9.53 -4.85 -16.96
C ASN A 196 -9.00 -6.26 -16.65
N ASP A 197 -7.90 -6.69 -17.26
CA ASP A 197 -7.17 -7.86 -16.73
C ASP A 197 -6.62 -7.54 -15.35
N VAL A 198 -6.71 -8.51 -14.44
CA VAL A 198 -6.09 -8.46 -13.11
C VAL A 198 -4.71 -9.08 -13.21
N LEU A 199 -3.69 -8.27 -12.93
CA LEU A 199 -2.30 -8.68 -13.02
C LEU A 199 -1.74 -8.84 -11.60
N GLY A 200 -1.38 -10.07 -11.24
CA GLY A 200 -0.74 -10.40 -9.98
C GLY A 200 0.78 -10.42 -10.12
N PHE A 201 1.46 -9.89 -9.12
CA PHE A 201 2.93 -9.83 -9.05
C PHE A 201 3.42 -10.48 -7.76
N CYS A 202 4.37 -11.39 -7.88
CA CYS A 202 5.15 -11.93 -6.77
C CYS A 202 6.60 -11.50 -6.91
N LEU A 203 7.10 -10.76 -5.93
CA LEU A 203 8.51 -10.37 -5.84
C LEU A 203 9.17 -11.12 -4.69
N ASP A 204 10.17 -11.94 -5.00
CA ASP A 204 11.06 -12.59 -4.03
C ASP A 204 12.36 -11.79 -3.99
N CYS A 205 12.47 -10.87 -3.02
CA CYS A 205 13.65 -10.02 -2.85
C CYS A 205 14.88 -10.84 -2.41
N ASP A 206 14.67 -11.96 -1.72
CA ASP A 206 15.77 -12.77 -1.17
C ASP A 206 16.42 -13.60 -2.26
N ALA A 207 15.63 -14.08 -3.24
CA ALA A 207 16.11 -14.84 -4.39
C ALA A 207 16.31 -14.00 -5.66
N GLY A 208 15.94 -12.71 -5.65
CA GLY A 208 16.04 -11.82 -6.81
C GLY A 208 15.12 -12.21 -7.97
N LYS A 209 13.89 -12.67 -7.67
CA LYS A 209 12.97 -13.26 -8.66
C LYS A 209 11.65 -12.49 -8.74
N LEU A 210 11.14 -12.35 -9.97
CA LEU A 210 9.82 -11.81 -10.25
C LEU A 210 8.95 -12.87 -10.94
N TYR A 211 7.72 -12.98 -10.47
CA TYR A 211 6.68 -13.82 -11.08
C TYR A 211 5.48 -12.93 -11.40
N VAL A 212 4.79 -13.22 -12.50
CA VAL A 212 3.60 -12.46 -12.90
C VAL A 212 2.46 -13.41 -13.24
N SER A 213 1.24 -13.00 -12.93
CA SER A 213 0.03 -13.72 -13.31
C SER A 213 -0.94 -12.80 -14.04
N LYS A 214 -1.72 -13.40 -14.94
CA LYS A 214 -2.83 -12.74 -15.63
C LYS A 214 -4.12 -13.48 -15.28
N ASN A 215 -5.08 -12.78 -14.69
CA ASN A 215 -6.37 -13.33 -14.30
C ASN A 215 -6.22 -14.65 -13.51
N GLY A 216 -5.29 -14.66 -12.54
CA GLY A 216 -4.99 -15.81 -11.69
C GLY A 216 -4.11 -16.89 -12.33
N THR A 217 -3.82 -16.81 -13.63
CA THR A 217 -2.95 -17.77 -14.30
C THR A 217 -1.50 -17.29 -14.28
N TRP A 218 -0.64 -18.00 -13.58
CA TRP A 218 0.79 -17.72 -13.52
C TRP A 218 1.45 -17.91 -14.89
N GLN A 219 2.23 -16.94 -15.30
CA GLN A 219 2.94 -16.94 -16.57
C GLN A 219 4.23 -17.75 -16.49
N ASN A 220 4.77 -18.17 -17.64
CA ASN A 220 6.01 -18.96 -17.74
C ASN A 220 5.97 -20.27 -16.91
N SER A 221 4.77 -20.89 -16.80
CA SER A 221 4.54 -22.08 -15.95
C SER A 221 5.02 -21.92 -14.51
N ALA A 222 4.90 -20.70 -13.97
CA ALA A 222 5.47 -20.39 -12.67
C ALA A 222 4.71 -21.07 -11.54
N VAL A 223 5.48 -21.50 -10.53
CA VAL A 223 5.02 -21.95 -9.23
C VAL A 223 5.82 -21.14 -8.20
N PRO A 224 5.36 -19.91 -7.85
CA PRO A 224 6.15 -18.97 -7.04
C PRO A 224 6.57 -19.53 -5.68
N GLU A 225 5.70 -20.31 -5.03
CA GLU A 225 5.97 -20.96 -3.74
C GLU A 225 7.13 -21.95 -3.81
N SER A 226 7.36 -22.60 -4.95
CA SER A 226 8.50 -23.49 -5.18
C SER A 226 9.72 -22.78 -5.76
N GLY A 227 9.59 -21.49 -6.12
CA GLY A 227 10.66 -20.70 -6.71
C GLY A 227 10.95 -20.99 -8.17
N THR A 228 10.04 -21.66 -8.92
CA THR A 228 10.22 -22.04 -10.33
C THR A 228 9.41 -21.16 -11.27
N GLY A 229 9.85 -21.06 -12.54
CA GLY A 229 9.12 -20.34 -13.60
C GLY A 229 9.14 -18.81 -13.46
N ALA A 230 10.09 -18.22 -12.71
CA ALA A 230 10.23 -16.79 -12.65
C ALA A 230 10.43 -16.16 -14.04
N VAL A 231 9.78 -15.02 -14.28
CA VAL A 231 9.93 -14.28 -15.54
C VAL A 231 11.16 -13.38 -15.55
N ALA A 232 11.72 -13.10 -14.36
CA ALA A 232 13.02 -12.48 -14.18
C ALA A 232 13.73 -13.11 -12.96
N THR A 233 15.07 -13.30 -13.08
CA THR A 233 15.91 -13.91 -12.03
C THR A 233 17.17 -13.07 -11.75
N ASN A 234 17.18 -11.84 -12.27
CA ASN A 234 18.31 -10.92 -12.20
C ASN A 234 18.00 -9.65 -11.40
N ILE A 235 16.98 -9.69 -10.54
CA ILE A 235 16.68 -8.56 -9.65
C ILE A 235 17.76 -8.53 -8.56
N PRO A 236 18.44 -7.41 -8.34
CA PRO A 236 19.45 -7.31 -7.30
C PRO A 236 18.85 -7.56 -5.91
N THR A 237 19.43 -8.50 -5.17
CA THR A 237 19.04 -8.77 -3.78
C THR A 237 19.48 -7.63 -2.86
N SER A 238 18.82 -7.49 -1.71
CA SER A 238 19.09 -6.42 -0.74
C SER A 238 18.96 -5.00 -1.30
N THR A 239 18.22 -4.85 -2.39
CA THR A 239 17.96 -3.56 -3.06
C THR A 239 16.52 -3.16 -2.85
N LEU A 240 16.29 -1.87 -2.60
CA LEU A 240 14.95 -1.32 -2.42
C LEU A 240 14.17 -1.36 -3.74
N MET A 241 13.17 -2.23 -3.82
CA MET A 241 12.36 -2.45 -5.00
C MET A 241 10.93 -1.96 -4.78
N SER A 242 10.40 -1.20 -5.71
CA SER A 242 9.02 -0.69 -5.68
C SER A 242 8.16 -1.32 -6.76
N PRO A 243 6.88 -1.65 -6.48
CA PRO A 243 5.89 -1.75 -7.55
C PRO A 243 5.91 -0.50 -8.44
N ALA A 244 5.79 -0.69 -9.74
CA ALA A 244 5.91 0.37 -10.73
C ALA A 244 4.88 0.21 -11.85
N VAL A 245 4.24 1.31 -12.25
CA VAL A 245 3.33 1.38 -13.39
C VAL A 245 3.64 2.60 -14.24
N ALA A 246 3.60 2.45 -15.56
CA ALA A 246 3.84 3.54 -16.52
C ALA A 246 3.02 3.32 -17.79
N THR A 247 2.81 4.40 -18.54
CA THR A 247 2.30 4.29 -19.92
C THR A 247 3.45 4.02 -20.90
N GLY A 248 3.19 3.26 -21.94
CA GLY A 248 4.10 3.12 -23.08
C GLY A 248 3.82 4.16 -24.16
N SER A 249 2.57 4.56 -24.30
CA SER A 249 2.11 5.64 -25.18
C SER A 249 0.68 6.03 -24.80
N GLY A 250 0.28 7.25 -25.14
CA GLY A 250 -1.05 7.76 -24.79
C GLY A 250 -1.21 7.92 -23.28
N VAL A 251 -2.46 7.95 -22.84
CA VAL A 251 -2.82 7.98 -21.42
C VAL A 251 -3.17 6.56 -20.99
N SER A 252 -2.64 6.11 -19.86
CA SER A 252 -3.02 4.84 -19.23
C SER A 252 -3.39 5.07 -17.78
N VAL A 253 -4.47 4.40 -17.34
CA VAL A 253 -4.98 4.48 -15.96
C VAL A 253 -4.84 3.12 -15.29
N PHE A 254 -4.31 3.13 -14.07
CA PHE A 254 -4.05 1.93 -13.29
C PHE A 254 -4.75 2.00 -11.94
N ALA A 255 -5.23 0.85 -11.46
CA ALA A 255 -5.67 0.65 -10.09
C ALA A 255 -4.71 -0.31 -9.40
N PHE A 256 -4.20 0.09 -8.24
CA PHE A 256 -3.22 -0.65 -7.44
C PHE A 256 -3.88 -1.24 -6.18
N ASN A 257 -3.51 -2.46 -5.82
CA ASN A 257 -3.97 -3.14 -4.61
C ASN A 257 -2.79 -3.86 -3.94
N ALA A 258 -2.34 -3.35 -2.81
CA ALA A 258 -1.30 -3.98 -1.98
C ALA A 258 -1.88 -4.94 -0.93
N GLY A 259 -3.20 -5.13 -0.92
CA GLY A 259 -3.94 -5.97 0.01
C GLY A 259 -4.80 -5.21 1.01
N GLN A 260 -4.88 -3.87 0.93
CA GLN A 260 -5.82 -3.05 1.71
C GLN A 260 -7.27 -3.30 1.30
N ARG A 261 -7.49 -3.74 0.08
CA ARG A 261 -8.73 -4.32 -0.44
C ARG A 261 -8.56 -5.83 -0.58
N PRO A 262 -9.65 -6.64 -0.57
CA PRO A 262 -9.53 -8.05 -0.92
C PRO A 262 -8.78 -8.22 -2.23
N PHE A 263 -7.83 -9.13 -2.25
CA PHE A 263 -7.24 -9.55 -3.52
C PHE A 263 -8.27 -10.31 -4.37
N THR A 264 -8.20 -10.15 -5.68
CA THR A 264 -9.02 -10.91 -6.62
C THR A 264 -8.60 -12.37 -6.65
N TYR A 265 -7.29 -12.61 -6.51
CA TYR A 265 -6.72 -13.96 -6.50
C TYR A 265 -5.93 -14.20 -5.21
N THR A 266 -5.93 -15.46 -4.76
CA THR A 266 -5.19 -15.82 -3.55
C THR A 266 -3.68 -15.71 -3.79
N PRO A 267 -2.94 -14.97 -2.94
CA PRO A 267 -1.48 -14.95 -3.01
C PRO A 267 -0.89 -16.35 -2.86
N PRO A 268 0.18 -16.71 -3.57
CA PRO A 268 0.92 -17.95 -3.35
C PRO A 268 1.45 -18.06 -1.92
N THR A 269 1.53 -19.28 -1.42
CA THR A 269 2.04 -19.53 -0.07
C THR A 269 3.43 -18.94 0.13
N GLY A 270 3.64 -18.23 1.23
CA GLY A 270 4.89 -17.57 1.57
C GLY A 270 5.02 -16.13 1.04
N PHE A 271 4.13 -15.69 0.15
CA PHE A 271 4.07 -14.30 -0.30
C PHE A 271 3.04 -13.52 0.52
N VAL A 272 3.44 -12.34 1.01
CA VAL A 272 2.64 -11.52 1.92
C VAL A 272 2.25 -10.19 1.28
N ARG A 273 1.25 -9.56 1.87
CA ARG A 273 0.77 -8.23 1.51
C ARG A 273 1.84 -7.16 1.73
N LEU A 274 1.88 -6.16 0.85
CA LEU A 274 2.83 -5.07 0.95
C LEU A 274 2.32 -4.01 1.93
N ASN A 275 2.61 -4.24 3.21
CA ASN A 275 2.26 -3.34 4.32
C ASN A 275 3.38 -3.28 5.37
N THR A 276 3.28 -2.32 6.29
CA THR A 276 4.29 -2.05 7.30
C THR A 276 4.46 -3.17 8.34
N PHE A 277 3.43 -3.97 8.62
CA PHE A 277 3.53 -5.07 9.58
C PHE A 277 4.40 -6.22 9.06
N ASN A 278 4.37 -6.47 7.77
CA ASN A 278 5.13 -7.54 7.13
C ASN A 278 6.59 -7.15 6.82
N LEU A 279 6.96 -5.87 7.00
CA LEU A 279 8.36 -5.44 6.87
C LEU A 279 9.21 -6.04 8.00
N PRO A 280 10.52 -6.20 7.79
CA PRO A 280 11.43 -6.61 8.86
C PRO A 280 11.29 -5.71 10.09
N THR A 281 11.28 -6.31 11.27
CA THR A 281 11.16 -5.57 12.53
C THR A 281 12.33 -4.59 12.66
N PRO A 282 12.08 -3.28 12.90
CA PRO A 282 13.14 -2.32 13.10
C PRO A 282 14.01 -2.69 14.30
N THR A 283 15.32 -2.54 14.17
CA THR A 283 16.25 -2.82 15.28
C THR A 283 16.12 -1.76 16.37
N ILE A 284 15.85 -0.50 15.99
CA ILE A 284 15.68 0.64 16.90
C ILE A 284 14.19 0.95 17.02
N GLY A 285 13.70 1.15 18.24
CA GLY A 285 12.31 1.53 18.50
C GLY A 285 11.34 0.36 18.64
N ALA A 286 11.75 -0.87 18.36
CA ALA A 286 10.88 -2.05 18.38
C ALA A 286 10.46 -2.49 19.81
N THR A 287 11.24 -2.15 20.83
CA THR A 287 10.98 -2.49 22.24
C THR A 287 11.36 -1.34 23.16
N ALA A 288 10.91 -1.39 24.43
CA ALA A 288 11.34 -0.45 25.47
C ALA A 288 12.87 -0.48 25.72
N ALA A 289 13.53 -1.60 25.38
CA ALA A 289 14.98 -1.71 25.46
C ALA A 289 15.73 -1.04 24.31
N THR A 290 15.05 -0.84 23.16
CA THR A 290 15.63 -0.32 21.92
C THR A 290 14.96 0.98 21.45
N THR A 291 14.37 1.74 22.38
CA THR A 291 13.74 3.05 22.06
C THR A 291 14.76 4.02 21.48
N ALA A 292 14.32 4.89 20.56
CA ALA A 292 15.20 5.80 19.83
C ALA A 292 16.02 6.72 20.76
N ASN A 293 15.47 7.15 21.90
CA ASN A 293 16.15 7.97 22.90
C ASN A 293 17.34 7.28 23.61
N LYS A 294 17.52 5.97 23.43
CA LYS A 294 18.71 5.25 23.92
C LYS A 294 19.88 5.27 22.92
N TYR A 295 19.61 5.65 21.68
CA TYR A 295 20.60 5.66 20.59
C TYR A 295 20.86 7.05 20.04
N MET A 296 19.92 7.97 20.24
CA MET A 296 20.06 9.37 19.83
C MET A 296 19.32 10.25 20.85
N ASP A 297 19.98 11.29 21.32
CA ASP A 297 19.42 12.31 22.19
C ASP A 297 19.73 13.70 21.63
N VAL A 298 18.84 14.66 21.88
CA VAL A 298 19.02 16.06 21.49
C VAL A 298 19.03 16.90 22.76
N SER A 299 20.19 17.43 23.10
CA SER A 299 20.34 18.35 24.20
C SER A 299 20.24 19.79 23.71
N LEU A 300 19.32 20.55 24.28
CA LEU A 300 19.26 22.00 24.09
C LEU A 300 20.25 22.65 25.07
N TYR A 301 21.07 23.53 24.59
CA TYR A 301 21.92 24.35 25.46
C TYR A 301 21.64 25.84 25.24
N THR A 302 21.76 26.61 26.29
CA THR A 302 21.71 28.07 26.17
C THR A 302 23.12 28.56 25.81
N GLY A 303 23.26 29.18 24.66
CA GLY A 303 24.50 29.78 24.26
C GLY A 303 24.93 30.84 25.28
N ASN A 304 26.19 30.84 25.68
CA ASN A 304 26.77 31.80 26.64
C ASN A 304 27.09 33.16 26.00
N GLY A 305 26.81 33.34 24.71
CA GLY A 305 27.07 34.61 23.97
C GLY A 305 28.55 34.87 23.66
N THR A 306 29.44 33.90 23.87
CA THR A 306 30.85 33.97 23.46
C THR A 306 31.09 33.03 22.29
N SER A 307 31.81 33.53 21.28
CA SER A 307 32.27 32.77 20.11
C SER A 307 33.53 32.00 20.42
#